data_b8ba1049e0dfb9617081cb6c88400854
#
_entry.id   b8ba1049e0dfb9617081cb6c88400854
#
_cell.length_a   1.000
_cell.length_b   1.000
_cell.length_c   1.000
_cell.angle_alpha   90.00
_cell.angle_beta   90.00
_cell.angle_gamma   90.00
#
_symmetry.space_group_name_H-M   'P 1'
#
loop_
_entity.id
_entity.type
_entity.pdbx_description
1 polymer ?
#
loop_
_entity_poly.entity_id
_entity_poly.type
_entity_poly.pdbx_seq_one_letter_code
_entity_poly.pdbx_strand_id
1 'polypeptide(L)'
;MKKEIQHTEGREGANSVLVIGGGPGGYVAAIRAAQLGADVTLIEKEKLGGTCLNIGCIPTKCLLRSAELIRDIRERGDELGVRVKGLEVDFPQIMARKNEISRTLTSGVAGLLRLNRITRIDGEAVFMSPKTVEVTKPN
;
A
#
# COMPACT_ATOMS: atom_id res chain seq x y z
N MET A 1 13.85 -14.98 -12.60
CA MET A 1 15.30 -14.79 -12.40
C MET A 1 15.57 -14.60 -10.91
N LYS A 2 16.37 -15.45 -10.30
CA LYS A 2 16.72 -15.36 -8.89
C LYS A 2 17.82 -14.32 -8.68
N LYS A 3 17.69 -13.49 -7.67
CA LYS A 3 18.72 -12.53 -7.25
C LYS A 3 18.99 -12.74 -5.76
N GLU A 4 20.23 -13.07 -5.45
CA GLU A 4 20.71 -13.12 -4.08
C GLU A 4 21.03 -11.70 -3.60
N ILE A 5 20.49 -11.33 -2.45
CA ILE A 5 20.80 -10.07 -1.77
C ILE A 5 21.54 -10.44 -0.50
N GLN A 6 22.84 -10.22 -0.52
CA GLN A 6 23.64 -10.28 0.70
C GLN A 6 23.49 -8.95 1.44
N HIS A 7 23.58 -8.99 2.76
CA HIS A 7 23.67 -7.80 3.58
C HIS A 7 25.00 -7.11 3.22
N THR A 8 24.97 -6.20 2.26
CA THR A 8 26.10 -5.33 1.98
C THR A 8 26.22 -4.32 3.11
N GLU A 9 27.44 -4.05 3.55
CA GLU A 9 27.73 -2.88 4.36
C GLU A 9 27.11 -1.69 3.64
N GLY A 10 26.20 -0.97 4.33
CA GLY A 10 25.58 0.24 3.79
C GLY A 10 26.63 1.27 3.40
N ARG A 11 26.21 2.41 2.83
CA ARG A 11 27.12 3.54 2.62
C ARG A 11 27.98 3.73 3.87
N GLU A 12 29.29 4.00 3.70
CA GLU A 12 30.23 4.15 4.83
C GLU A 12 29.59 4.89 6.00
N GLY A 13 29.41 4.21 7.15
CA GLY A 13 28.80 4.75 8.37
C GLY A 13 27.26 4.65 8.47
N ALA A 14 26.52 4.14 7.47
CA ALA A 14 25.07 3.98 7.55
C ALA A 14 24.66 2.54 7.90
N ASN A 15 23.69 2.38 8.81
CA ASN A 15 23.08 1.08 9.08
C ASN A 15 22.28 0.62 7.87
N SER A 16 22.52 -0.61 7.40
CA SER A 16 21.71 -1.24 6.33
C SER A 16 20.48 -1.92 6.93
N VAL A 17 19.31 -1.63 6.39
CA VAL A 17 18.04 -2.19 6.83
C VAL A 17 17.30 -2.82 5.66
N LEU A 18 16.96 -4.10 5.80
CA LEU A 18 16.12 -4.83 4.86
C LEU A 18 14.72 -4.99 5.44
N VAL A 19 13.72 -4.49 4.72
CA VAL A 19 12.30 -4.61 5.07
C VAL A 19 11.62 -5.59 4.12
N ILE A 20 11.02 -6.65 4.65
CA ILE A 20 10.29 -7.64 3.87
C ILE A 20 8.79 -7.40 4.07
N GLY A 21 8.10 -7.06 2.97
CA GLY A 21 6.69 -6.70 2.93
C GLY A 21 6.45 -5.20 2.87
N GLY A 22 5.76 -4.75 1.81
CA GLY A 22 5.41 -3.36 1.53
C GLY A 22 4.03 -2.94 2.01
N GLY A 23 3.43 -3.64 2.96
CA GLY A 23 2.19 -3.25 3.63
C GLY A 23 2.39 -2.07 4.60
N PRO A 24 1.31 -1.63 5.32
CA PRO A 24 1.38 -0.43 6.19
C PRO A 24 2.51 -0.46 7.21
N GLY A 25 2.77 -1.58 7.85
CA GLY A 25 3.90 -1.72 8.78
C GLY A 25 5.25 -1.57 8.07
N GLY A 26 5.40 -2.23 6.90
CA GLY A 26 6.66 -2.27 6.17
C GLY A 26 7.05 -0.94 5.55
N TYR A 27 6.16 -0.32 4.74
CA TYR A 27 6.53 0.94 4.10
C TYR A 27 6.72 2.09 5.12
N VAL A 28 5.96 2.11 6.22
CA VAL A 28 6.13 3.10 7.29
C VAL A 28 7.48 2.91 7.98
N ALA A 29 7.83 1.67 8.34
CA ALA A 29 9.11 1.35 8.95
C ALA A 29 10.29 1.70 8.02
N ALA A 30 10.18 1.34 6.73
CA ALA A 30 11.19 1.64 5.73
C ALA A 30 11.43 3.16 5.58
N ILE A 31 10.36 3.94 5.45
CA ILE A 31 10.44 5.41 5.36
C ILE A 31 11.08 5.98 6.63
N ARG A 32 10.66 5.52 7.80
CA ARG A 32 11.20 6.03 9.05
C ARG A 32 12.68 5.68 9.23
N ALA A 33 13.10 4.47 8.90
CA ALA A 33 14.51 4.06 8.93
C ALA A 33 15.37 4.93 8.00
N ALA A 34 14.89 5.16 6.77
CA ALA A 34 15.60 6.04 5.82
C ALA A 34 15.70 7.48 6.31
N GLN A 35 14.65 8.04 6.93
CA GLN A 35 14.68 9.37 7.54
C GLN A 35 15.68 9.48 8.70
N LEU A 36 15.96 8.36 9.38
CA LEU A 36 16.95 8.26 10.44
C LEU A 36 18.37 7.97 9.91
N GLY A 37 18.57 7.99 8.59
CA GLY A 37 19.87 7.86 7.96
C GLY A 37 20.28 6.44 7.57
N ALA A 38 19.38 5.45 7.70
CA ALA A 38 19.66 4.09 7.25
C ALA A 38 19.65 3.97 5.72
N ASP A 39 20.45 3.05 5.18
CA ASP A 39 20.33 2.58 3.80
C ASP A 39 19.29 1.46 3.75
N VAL A 40 18.14 1.72 3.09
CA VAL A 40 16.96 0.86 3.21
C VAL A 40 16.63 0.19 1.88
N THR A 41 16.47 -1.13 1.94
CA THR A 41 15.88 -1.93 0.86
C THR A 41 14.53 -2.50 1.33
N LEU A 42 13.48 -2.32 0.52
CA LEU A 42 12.16 -2.90 0.75
C LEU A 42 11.83 -3.91 -0.34
N ILE A 43 11.45 -5.13 0.08
CA ILE A 43 11.02 -6.21 -0.82
C ILE A 43 9.52 -6.41 -0.67
N GLU A 44 8.78 -6.42 -1.80
CA GLU A 44 7.34 -6.70 -1.83
C GLU A 44 7.02 -7.72 -2.92
N LYS A 45 6.28 -8.76 -2.56
CA LYS A 45 5.99 -9.87 -3.48
C LYS A 45 4.77 -9.65 -4.38
N GLU A 46 3.80 -8.84 -3.93
CA GLU A 46 2.55 -8.62 -4.66
C GLU A 46 2.38 -7.14 -5.03
N LYS A 47 1.70 -6.39 -4.17
CA LYS A 47 1.39 -4.99 -4.41
C LYS A 47 1.79 -4.13 -3.22
N LEU A 48 2.54 -3.09 -3.50
CA LEU A 48 2.88 -2.07 -2.52
C LEU A 48 1.60 -1.53 -1.85
N GLY A 49 1.64 -1.31 -0.52
CA GLY A 49 0.48 -0.95 0.27
C GLY A 49 -0.22 -2.16 0.90
N GLY A 50 0.14 -3.39 0.47
CA GLY A 50 -0.35 -4.66 1.03
C GLY A 50 -1.88 -4.79 1.00
N THR A 51 -2.42 -5.65 1.84
CA THR A 51 -3.86 -5.89 1.99
C THR A 51 -4.63 -4.59 2.24
N CYS A 52 -4.15 -3.72 3.11
CA CYS A 52 -4.88 -2.53 3.53
C CYS A 52 -5.24 -1.59 2.36
N LEU A 53 -4.29 -1.25 1.50
CA LEU A 53 -4.53 -0.32 0.39
C LEU A 53 -5.19 -0.99 -0.82
N ASN A 54 -4.98 -2.30 -1.03
CA ASN A 54 -5.39 -2.96 -2.25
C ASN A 54 -6.72 -3.72 -2.15
N ILE A 55 -6.96 -4.45 -1.05
CA ILE A 55 -8.12 -5.34 -0.89
C ILE A 55 -8.77 -5.29 0.50
N GLY A 56 -8.30 -4.42 1.39
CA GLY A 56 -8.76 -4.34 2.79
C GLY A 56 -9.33 -2.98 3.16
N CYS A 57 -8.63 -2.28 4.06
CA CYS A 57 -9.11 -1.06 4.74
C CYS A 57 -9.65 0.01 3.79
N ILE A 58 -8.90 0.35 2.76
CA ILE A 58 -9.24 1.45 1.85
C ILE A 58 -10.39 1.08 0.91
N PRO A 59 -10.35 -0.06 0.18
CA PRO A 59 -11.49 -0.51 -0.61
C PRO A 59 -12.79 -0.60 0.22
N THR A 60 -12.72 -1.19 1.40
CA THR A 60 -13.88 -1.31 2.29
C THR A 60 -14.47 0.04 2.67
N LYS A 61 -13.62 1.00 3.08
CA LYS A 61 -14.08 2.35 3.42
C LYS A 61 -14.68 3.09 2.22
N CYS A 62 -14.13 2.89 1.01
CA CYS A 62 -14.69 3.46 -0.20
C CYS A 62 -16.12 2.95 -0.49
N LEU A 63 -16.34 1.64 -0.34
CA LEU A 63 -17.64 1.02 -0.54
C LEU A 63 -18.63 1.42 0.57
N LEU A 64 -18.20 1.40 1.83
CA LEU A 64 -19.01 1.82 2.97
C LEU A 64 -19.49 3.26 2.79
N ARG A 65 -18.63 4.18 2.37
CA ARG A 65 -19.01 5.58 2.15
C ARG A 65 -20.15 5.74 1.14
N SER A 66 -20.14 4.94 0.07
CA SER A 66 -21.23 4.93 -0.91
C SER A 66 -22.52 4.33 -0.33
N ALA A 67 -22.39 3.22 0.41
CA ALA A 67 -23.53 2.57 1.05
C ALA A 67 -24.17 3.45 2.13
N GLU A 68 -23.35 4.14 2.95
CA GLU A 68 -23.83 5.10 3.96
C GLU A 68 -24.62 6.25 3.32
N LEU A 69 -24.10 6.83 2.24
CA LEU A 69 -24.81 7.90 1.53
C LEU A 69 -26.17 7.44 1.02
N ILE A 70 -26.24 6.26 0.41
CA ILE A 70 -27.49 5.67 -0.08
C ILE A 70 -28.46 5.44 1.07
N ARG A 71 -27.98 4.87 2.17
CA ARG A 71 -28.77 4.63 3.37
C ARG A 71 -29.29 5.93 3.97
N ASP A 72 -28.43 6.92 4.17
CA ASP A 72 -28.81 8.19 4.79
C ASP A 72 -29.87 8.92 3.95
N ILE A 73 -29.78 8.90 2.62
CA ILE A 73 -30.81 9.45 1.73
C ILE A 73 -32.13 8.68 1.88
N ARG A 74 -32.11 7.35 1.92
CA ARG A 74 -33.30 6.51 1.96
C ARG A 74 -34.00 6.52 3.32
N GLU A 75 -33.24 6.47 4.40
CA GLU A 75 -33.76 6.24 5.76
C GLU A 75 -33.91 7.55 6.54
N ARG A 76 -33.06 8.54 6.25
CA ARG A 76 -32.94 9.77 7.03
C ARG A 76 -33.12 11.04 6.21
N GLY A 77 -33.44 10.92 4.92
CA GLY A 77 -33.55 12.06 4.03
C GLY A 77 -34.52 13.11 4.55
N ASP A 78 -35.72 12.71 5.00
CA ASP A 78 -36.72 13.63 5.53
C ASP A 78 -36.26 14.31 6.83
N GLU A 79 -35.62 13.59 7.75
CA GLU A 79 -35.02 14.14 8.98
C GLU A 79 -33.94 15.19 8.65
N LEU A 80 -33.13 14.93 7.64
CA LEU A 80 -32.01 15.79 7.22
C LEU A 80 -32.47 16.93 6.27
N GLY A 81 -33.77 16.99 5.90
CA GLY A 81 -34.28 17.97 4.96
C GLY A 81 -33.89 17.72 3.51
N VAL A 82 -33.40 16.51 3.18
CA VAL A 82 -32.94 16.13 1.83
C VAL A 82 -33.99 15.25 1.15
N ARG A 83 -34.65 15.77 0.13
CA ARG A 83 -35.64 15.03 -0.67
C ARG A 83 -35.15 14.80 -2.07
N VAL A 84 -35.01 13.53 -2.46
CA VAL A 84 -34.47 13.12 -3.78
C VAL A 84 -35.57 12.44 -4.57
N LYS A 85 -35.84 12.94 -5.79
CA LYS A 85 -36.73 12.29 -6.75
C LYS A 85 -35.95 11.30 -7.59
N GLY A 86 -36.08 10.03 -7.27
CA GLY A 86 -35.36 8.96 -7.95
C GLY A 86 -33.88 8.85 -7.47
N LEU A 87 -33.52 7.72 -6.92
CA LEU A 87 -32.16 7.41 -6.50
C LEU A 87 -31.71 6.19 -7.31
N GLU A 88 -30.77 6.43 -8.21
CA GLU A 88 -30.10 5.39 -8.97
C GLU A 88 -28.75 5.08 -8.37
N VAL A 89 -28.37 3.80 -8.42
CA VAL A 89 -27.07 3.32 -7.93
C VAL A 89 -26.28 2.76 -9.08
N ASP A 90 -25.24 3.49 -9.50
CA ASP A 90 -24.27 3.03 -10.50
C ASP A 90 -23.14 2.26 -9.79
N PHE A 91 -23.31 0.94 -9.67
CA PHE A 91 -22.32 0.09 -9.02
C PHE A 91 -20.97 0.02 -9.78
N PRO A 92 -20.94 -0.07 -11.13
CA PRO A 92 -19.71 0.09 -11.89
C PRO A 92 -18.91 1.36 -11.54
N GLN A 93 -19.58 2.50 -11.41
CA GLN A 93 -18.93 3.76 -11.03
C GLN A 93 -18.41 3.73 -9.58
N ILE A 94 -19.13 3.11 -8.65
CA ILE A 94 -18.64 2.90 -7.27
C ILE A 94 -17.34 2.08 -7.29
N MET A 95 -17.30 1.02 -8.08
CA MET A 95 -16.10 0.16 -8.22
C MET A 95 -14.95 0.89 -8.91
N ALA A 96 -15.22 1.69 -9.93
CA ALA A 96 -14.21 2.51 -10.60
C ALA A 96 -13.56 3.51 -9.62
N ARG A 97 -14.39 4.24 -8.85
CA ARG A 97 -13.92 5.16 -7.80
C ARG A 97 -13.05 4.45 -6.75
N LYS A 98 -13.49 3.29 -6.25
CA LYS A 98 -12.73 2.47 -5.29
C LYS A 98 -11.36 2.09 -5.85
N ASN A 99 -11.30 1.64 -7.10
CA ASN A 99 -10.05 1.26 -7.77
C ASN A 99 -9.10 2.46 -7.95
N GLU A 100 -9.65 3.64 -8.29
CA GLU A 100 -8.88 4.86 -8.46
C GLU A 100 -8.23 5.33 -7.15
N ILE A 101 -9.00 5.32 -6.05
CA ILE A 101 -8.47 5.69 -4.73
C ILE A 101 -7.35 4.73 -4.31
N SER A 102 -7.51 3.42 -4.50
CA SER A 102 -6.47 2.43 -4.20
C SER A 102 -5.20 2.69 -5.03
N ARG A 103 -5.33 2.97 -6.33
CA ARG A 103 -4.20 3.30 -7.21
C ARG A 103 -3.48 4.57 -6.77
N THR A 104 -4.23 5.63 -6.46
CA THR A 104 -3.67 6.91 -6.01
C THR A 104 -2.84 6.73 -4.74
N LEU A 105 -3.38 6.03 -3.74
CA LEU A 105 -2.67 5.80 -2.48
C LEU A 105 -1.43 4.91 -2.67
N THR A 106 -1.53 3.84 -3.45
CA THR A 106 -0.40 2.96 -3.75
C THR A 106 0.71 3.71 -4.50
N SER A 107 0.34 4.56 -5.46
CA SER A 107 1.29 5.43 -6.19
C SER A 107 1.93 6.47 -5.26
N GLY A 108 1.17 7.01 -4.31
CA GLY A 108 1.67 7.91 -3.27
C GLY A 108 2.74 7.24 -2.41
N VAL A 109 2.49 6.00 -1.95
CA VAL A 109 3.50 5.23 -1.19
C VAL A 109 4.75 4.99 -2.05
N ALA A 110 4.61 4.61 -3.32
CA ALA A 110 5.75 4.44 -4.23
C ALA A 110 6.54 5.75 -4.40
N GLY A 111 5.85 6.89 -4.45
CA GLY A 111 6.47 8.22 -4.47
C GLY A 111 7.27 8.50 -3.20
N LEU A 112 6.72 8.20 -2.03
CA LEU A 112 7.39 8.38 -0.75
C LEU A 112 8.65 7.50 -0.62
N LEU A 113 8.60 6.25 -1.08
CA LEU A 113 9.79 5.39 -1.10
C LEU A 113 10.91 6.00 -1.95
N ARG A 114 10.59 6.47 -3.16
CA ARG A 114 11.57 7.15 -4.04
C ARG A 114 12.14 8.42 -3.42
N LEU A 115 11.27 9.25 -2.83
CA LEU A 115 11.68 10.51 -2.18
C LEU A 115 12.68 10.25 -1.04
N ASN A 116 12.48 9.18 -0.29
CA ASN A 116 13.38 8.77 0.79
C ASN A 116 14.53 7.86 0.32
N ARG A 117 14.76 7.73 -1.00
CA ARG A 117 15.85 6.94 -1.61
C ARG A 117 15.86 5.47 -1.19
N ILE A 118 14.69 4.90 -0.91
CA ILE A 118 14.54 3.50 -0.54
C ILE A 118 14.61 2.64 -1.80
N THR A 119 15.49 1.65 -1.82
CA THR A 119 15.58 0.67 -2.89
C THR A 119 14.39 -0.28 -2.79
N ARG A 120 13.51 -0.28 -3.81
CA ARG A 120 12.41 -1.23 -3.90
C ARG A 120 12.77 -2.41 -4.79
N ILE A 121 12.46 -3.61 -4.33
CA ILE A 121 12.60 -4.85 -5.09
C ILE A 121 11.26 -5.57 -5.10
N ASP A 122 10.73 -5.82 -6.30
CA ASP A 122 9.50 -6.61 -6.46
C ASP A 122 9.89 -8.09 -6.55
N GLY A 123 9.38 -8.90 -5.61
CA GLY A 123 9.66 -10.33 -5.54
C GLY A 123 9.36 -10.94 -4.19
N GLU A 124 9.38 -12.26 -4.14
CA GLU A 124 9.24 -13.03 -2.91
C GLU A 124 10.62 -13.25 -2.27
N ALA A 125 10.73 -12.90 -1.00
CA ALA A 125 11.95 -13.00 -0.22
C ALA A 125 11.95 -14.24 0.65
N VAL A 126 13.04 -15.01 0.60
CA VAL A 126 13.26 -16.21 1.44
C VAL A 126 14.61 -16.08 2.15
N PHE A 127 14.63 -16.28 3.46
CA PHE A 127 15.86 -16.32 4.23
C PHE A 127 16.67 -17.58 3.89
N MET A 128 17.90 -17.37 3.42
CA MET A 128 18.88 -18.44 3.19
C MET A 128 19.84 -18.59 4.38
N SER A 129 20.07 -17.51 5.10
CA SER A 129 20.86 -17.47 6.34
C SER A 129 20.45 -16.26 7.18
N PRO A 130 20.97 -16.09 8.41
CA PRO A 130 20.68 -14.89 9.22
C PRO A 130 21.06 -13.56 8.56
N LYS A 131 21.92 -13.59 7.52
CA LYS A 131 22.42 -12.39 6.83
C LYS A 131 22.14 -12.37 5.33
N THR A 132 21.45 -13.39 4.80
CA THR A 132 21.25 -13.54 3.36
C THR A 132 19.80 -13.84 3.03
N VAL A 133 19.26 -13.10 2.10
CA VAL A 133 17.90 -13.28 1.57
C VAL A 133 17.96 -13.50 0.06
N GLU A 134 17.36 -14.57 -0.43
CA GLU A 134 17.12 -14.80 -1.86
C GLU A 134 15.80 -14.13 -2.26
N VAL A 135 15.79 -13.41 -3.38
CA VAL A 135 14.57 -12.82 -3.94
C VAL A 135 14.28 -13.45 -5.29
N THR A 136 13.12 -14.05 -5.39
CA THR A 136 12.57 -14.58 -6.66
C THR A 136 11.57 -13.59 -7.22
N LYS A 137 11.81 -13.10 -8.45
CA LYS A 137 10.85 -12.22 -9.13
C LYS A 137 9.62 -13.01 -9.53
N PRO A 138 8.41 -12.45 -9.44
CA PRO A 138 7.24 -13.05 -10.08
C PRO A 138 7.47 -13.17 -11.58
N ASN A 139 6.97 -14.28 -12.15
CA ASN A 139 6.94 -14.49 -13.60
C ASN A 139 5.97 -13.52 -14.27
#